data_818f872380f43c6969c6a2d347ca3532
#
_entry.id   818f872380f43c6969c6a2d347ca3532
#
_cell.length_a   1.000
_cell.length_b   1.000
_cell.length_c   1.000
_cell.angle_alpha   90.00
_cell.angle_beta   90.00
_cell.angle_gamma   90.00
#
_symmetry.space_group_name_H-M   'P 1'
#
loop_
_entity.id
_entity.type
_entity.pdbx_description
1 polymer ?
#
loop_
_entity_poly.entity_id
_entity_poly.type
_entity_poly.pdbx_seq_one_letter_code
_entity_poly.pdbx_strand_id
1 'polypeptide(L)'
;MAVRIEEVPVDDARAVALRGMLDDELTVRYGPVTTDEDPELTAARRAALRVHPDDVIATFLALDDDGTPLGHVMLRRLGADLELKRLIVPAAARRRGVGRALTTAVIERARAEGACRVVLQTGKPQPESIALYTAAGFTPIPVYEPYIASMPRSLCFELALAP
;
A
#
# COMPACT_ATOMS: atom_id res chain seq x y z
N MET A 1 -16.66 17.98 -4.81
CA MET A 1 -16.81 16.53 -5.01
C MET A 1 -16.23 15.80 -3.80
N ALA A 2 -17.07 15.12 -3.06
CA ALA A 2 -16.65 14.41 -1.85
C ALA A 2 -16.06 13.05 -2.22
N VAL A 3 -14.98 12.67 -1.54
CA VAL A 3 -14.42 11.32 -1.62
C VAL A 3 -15.01 10.52 -0.46
N ARG A 4 -15.71 9.43 -0.78
CA ARG A 4 -16.29 8.54 0.21
C ARG A 4 -15.40 7.30 0.37
N ILE A 5 -15.08 6.93 1.60
CA ILE A 5 -14.33 5.71 1.89
C ILE A 5 -15.31 4.60 2.24
N GLU A 6 -15.11 3.45 1.63
CA GLU A 6 -15.91 2.24 1.85
C GLU A 6 -14.99 1.06 2.15
N GLU A 7 -15.24 0.37 3.27
CA GLU A 7 -14.58 -0.89 3.56
C GLU A 7 -15.28 -2.00 2.79
N VAL A 8 -14.50 -2.81 2.09
CA VAL A 8 -15.00 -3.90 1.24
C VAL A 8 -14.24 -5.20 1.52
N PRO A 9 -14.80 -6.36 1.17
CA PRO A 9 -14.04 -7.60 1.18
C PRO A 9 -12.79 -7.53 0.29
N VAL A 10 -11.75 -8.27 0.66
CA VAL A 10 -10.49 -8.30 -0.11
C VAL A 10 -10.67 -8.74 -1.56
N ASP A 11 -11.67 -9.55 -1.83
CA ASP A 11 -12.03 -10.08 -3.16
C ASP A 11 -13.11 -9.26 -3.88
N ASP A 12 -13.48 -8.10 -3.37
CA ASP A 12 -14.37 -7.16 -4.10
C ASP A 12 -13.80 -6.90 -5.49
N ALA A 13 -14.63 -7.07 -6.52
CA ALA A 13 -14.19 -6.99 -7.92
C ALA A 13 -13.54 -5.63 -8.27
N ARG A 14 -14.03 -4.53 -7.67
CA ARG A 14 -13.44 -3.20 -7.87
C ARG A 14 -12.05 -3.10 -7.23
N ALA A 15 -11.88 -3.68 -6.05
CA ALA A 15 -10.59 -3.75 -5.36
C ALA A 15 -9.58 -4.60 -6.15
N VAL A 16 -10.00 -5.75 -6.65
CA VAL A 16 -9.17 -6.63 -7.50
C VAL A 16 -8.73 -5.89 -8.77
N ALA A 17 -9.65 -5.19 -9.44
CA ALA A 17 -9.34 -4.41 -10.65
C ALA A 17 -8.31 -3.31 -10.37
N LEU A 18 -8.45 -2.57 -9.27
CA LEU A 18 -7.50 -1.52 -8.90
C LEU A 18 -6.11 -2.08 -8.55
N ARG A 19 -6.04 -3.24 -7.88
CA ARG A 19 -4.76 -3.91 -7.64
C ARG A 19 -4.07 -4.34 -8.94
N GLY A 20 -4.85 -4.81 -9.93
CA GLY A 20 -4.33 -5.11 -11.26
C GLY A 20 -3.74 -3.88 -11.95
N MET A 21 -4.42 -2.74 -11.86
CA MET A 21 -3.89 -1.46 -12.37
C MET A 21 -2.59 -1.06 -11.66
N LEU A 22 -2.49 -1.29 -10.35
CA LEU A 22 -1.26 -1.04 -9.60
C LEU A 22 -0.10 -1.91 -10.11
N ASP A 23 -0.34 -3.19 -10.32
CA ASP A 23 0.68 -4.11 -10.83
C ASP A 23 1.21 -3.66 -12.21
N ASP A 24 0.32 -3.22 -13.10
CA ASP A 24 0.68 -2.68 -14.41
C ASP A 24 1.52 -1.39 -14.27
N GLU A 25 1.10 -0.47 -13.41
CA GLU A 25 1.83 0.77 -13.16
C GLU A 25 3.22 0.52 -12.58
N LEU A 26 3.34 -0.38 -11.62
CA LEU A 26 4.62 -0.75 -11.01
C LEU A 26 5.56 -1.43 -12.02
N THR A 27 5.03 -2.25 -12.92
CA THR A 27 5.81 -2.86 -14.00
C THR A 27 6.43 -1.78 -14.90
N VAL A 28 5.67 -0.75 -15.24
CA VAL A 28 6.19 0.39 -16.02
C VAL A 28 7.27 1.16 -15.24
N ARG A 29 7.04 1.45 -13.97
CA ARG A 29 7.96 2.25 -13.14
C ARG A 29 9.27 1.56 -12.82
N TYR A 30 9.24 0.25 -12.55
CA TYR A 30 10.41 -0.54 -12.16
C TYR A 30 11.06 -1.25 -13.35
N GLY A 31 10.41 -1.25 -14.50
CA GLY A 31 10.85 -1.98 -15.69
C GLY A 31 10.48 -3.46 -15.65
N PRO A 32 10.61 -4.17 -16.78
CA PRO A 32 10.35 -5.60 -16.86
C PRO A 32 11.40 -6.37 -16.05
N VAL A 33 10.98 -7.53 -15.51
CA VAL A 33 11.95 -8.51 -14.98
C VAL A 33 12.83 -8.94 -16.14
N THR A 34 14.14 -8.67 -16.04
CA THR A 34 15.07 -9.07 -17.07
C THR A 34 15.35 -10.56 -16.99
N THR A 35 15.61 -11.20 -18.14
CA THR A 35 15.95 -12.62 -18.19
C THR A 35 17.28 -12.93 -17.49
N ASP A 36 18.07 -11.91 -17.17
CA ASP A 36 19.36 -12.02 -16.50
C ASP A 36 19.25 -11.95 -14.96
N GLU A 37 18.05 -11.71 -14.42
CA GLU A 37 17.84 -11.70 -12.97
C GLU A 37 17.83 -13.13 -12.42
N ASP A 38 18.50 -13.32 -11.28
CA ASP A 38 18.49 -14.58 -10.56
C ASP A 38 17.03 -15.02 -10.26
N PRO A 39 16.61 -16.20 -10.74
CA PRO A 39 15.26 -16.71 -10.49
C PRO A 39 14.91 -16.84 -9.01
N GLU A 40 15.88 -17.15 -8.14
CA GLU A 40 15.67 -17.24 -6.69
C GLU A 40 15.38 -15.87 -6.10
N LEU A 41 16.09 -14.82 -6.54
CA LEU A 41 15.84 -13.46 -6.11
C LEU A 41 14.46 -12.96 -6.56
N THR A 42 14.07 -13.26 -7.79
CA THR A 42 12.74 -12.93 -8.32
C THR A 42 11.65 -13.61 -7.51
N ALA A 43 11.81 -14.90 -7.20
CA ALA A 43 10.86 -15.66 -6.40
C ALA A 43 10.76 -15.11 -4.96
N ALA A 44 11.89 -14.77 -4.35
CA ALA A 44 11.94 -14.19 -3.01
C ALA A 44 11.24 -12.82 -2.97
N ARG A 45 11.43 -11.98 -3.98
CA ARG A 45 10.75 -10.68 -4.09
C ARG A 45 9.23 -10.85 -4.25
N ARG A 46 8.79 -11.75 -5.10
CA ARG A 46 7.36 -12.06 -5.27
C ARG A 46 6.74 -12.55 -3.96
N ALA A 47 7.44 -13.44 -3.24
CA ALA A 47 7.00 -13.92 -1.94
C ALA A 47 6.91 -12.80 -0.90
N ALA A 48 7.90 -11.91 -0.86
CA ALA A 48 7.92 -10.76 0.06
C ALA A 48 6.77 -9.77 -0.20
N LEU A 49 6.42 -9.55 -1.47
CA LEU A 49 5.36 -8.63 -1.86
C LEU A 49 3.95 -9.24 -1.77
N ARG A 50 3.86 -10.55 -1.65
CA ARG A 50 2.58 -11.26 -1.59
C ARG A 50 1.83 -10.89 -0.31
N VAL A 51 0.55 -10.55 -0.46
CA VAL A 51 -0.37 -10.35 0.67
C VAL A 51 -1.27 -11.57 0.77
N HIS A 52 -1.15 -12.32 1.86
CA HIS A 52 -2.03 -13.45 2.10
C HIS A 52 -3.41 -12.92 2.56
N PRO A 53 -4.52 -13.42 2.01
CA PRO A 53 -5.86 -12.94 2.38
C PRO A 53 -6.16 -13.00 3.88
N ASP A 54 -5.67 -14.02 4.56
CA ASP A 54 -5.89 -14.22 6.01
C ASP A 54 -5.18 -13.16 6.87
N ASP A 55 -4.19 -12.46 6.33
CA ASP A 55 -3.47 -11.39 7.02
C ASP A 55 -4.14 -10.02 6.82
N VAL A 56 -5.08 -9.91 5.87
CA VAL A 56 -5.75 -8.65 5.57
C VAL A 56 -6.74 -8.30 6.67
N ILE A 57 -6.52 -7.15 7.30
CA ILE A 57 -7.41 -6.60 8.34
C ILE A 57 -8.53 -5.80 7.71
N ALA A 58 -8.21 -4.98 6.72
CA ALA A 58 -9.17 -4.14 6.02
C ALA A 58 -8.73 -3.85 4.59
N THR A 59 -9.70 -3.71 3.71
CA THR A 59 -9.54 -3.22 2.34
C THR A 59 -10.46 -2.04 2.17
N PHE A 60 -9.93 -0.89 1.74
CA PHE A 60 -10.69 0.32 1.54
C PHE A 60 -10.70 0.74 0.08
N LEU A 61 -11.87 1.15 -0.39
CA LEU A 61 -12.05 1.87 -1.65
C LEU A 61 -12.38 3.33 -1.36
N ALA A 62 -11.79 4.21 -2.14
CA ALA A 62 -12.27 5.58 -2.26
C ALA A 62 -13.22 5.64 -3.44
N LEU A 63 -14.39 6.20 -3.24
CA LEU A 63 -15.46 6.27 -4.24
C LEU A 63 -15.85 7.72 -4.49
N ASP A 64 -16.25 7.99 -5.71
CA ASP A 64 -16.90 9.23 -6.13
C ASP A 64 -18.37 9.25 -5.70
N ASP A 65 -19.05 10.36 -5.92
CA ASP A 65 -20.47 10.54 -5.60
C ASP A 65 -21.37 9.55 -6.33
N ASP A 66 -20.98 9.13 -7.53
CA ASP A 66 -21.70 8.13 -8.33
C ASP A 66 -21.29 6.67 -8.06
N GLY A 67 -20.36 6.46 -7.11
CA GLY A 67 -19.84 5.15 -6.77
C GLY A 67 -18.67 4.68 -7.61
N THR A 68 -18.13 5.51 -8.50
CA THR A 68 -16.93 5.17 -9.28
C THR A 68 -15.71 5.01 -8.38
N PRO A 69 -14.96 3.91 -8.48
CA PRO A 69 -13.74 3.71 -7.70
C PRO A 69 -12.63 4.69 -8.09
N LEU A 70 -12.11 5.42 -7.12
CA LEU A 70 -11.05 6.42 -7.27
C LEU A 70 -9.71 5.97 -6.72
N GLY A 71 -9.69 4.92 -5.92
CA GLY A 71 -8.48 4.42 -5.30
C GLY A 71 -8.73 3.26 -4.35
N HIS A 72 -7.63 2.64 -3.93
CA HIS A 72 -7.62 1.42 -3.12
C HIS A 72 -6.45 1.45 -2.15
N VAL A 73 -6.62 0.85 -0.97
CA VAL A 73 -5.55 0.54 -0.02
C VAL A 73 -5.93 -0.66 0.83
N MET A 74 -4.93 -1.37 1.33
CA MET A 74 -5.10 -2.46 2.29
C MET A 74 -4.30 -2.19 3.55
N LEU A 75 -4.80 -2.74 4.65
CA LEU A 75 -4.08 -2.87 5.91
C LEU A 75 -3.96 -4.35 6.23
N ARG A 76 -2.73 -4.83 6.46
CA ARG A 76 -2.49 -6.23 6.81
C ARG A 76 -1.73 -6.38 8.11
N ARG A 77 -1.84 -7.56 8.70
CA ARG A 77 -1.00 -7.96 9.83
C ARG A 77 0.37 -8.41 9.31
N LEU A 78 1.44 -7.94 9.95
CA LEU A 78 2.81 -8.32 9.66
C LEU A 78 3.58 -8.49 10.98
N GLY A 79 3.63 -9.72 11.50
CA GLY A 79 4.16 -9.97 12.83
C GLY A 79 3.39 -9.17 13.90
N ALA A 80 4.10 -8.38 14.69
CA ALA A 80 3.49 -7.52 15.71
C ALA A 80 2.99 -6.18 15.15
N ASP A 81 3.32 -5.85 13.90
CA ASP A 81 2.98 -4.58 13.26
C ASP A 81 1.75 -4.72 12.36
N LEU A 82 1.17 -3.58 11.99
CA LEU A 82 0.25 -3.46 10.88
C LEU A 82 0.93 -2.75 9.72
N GLU A 83 0.73 -3.24 8.51
CA GLU A 83 1.36 -2.71 7.32
C GLU A 83 0.33 -2.19 6.32
N LEU A 84 0.52 -0.94 5.88
CA LEU A 84 -0.20 -0.36 4.76
C LEU A 84 0.34 -0.95 3.46
N LYS A 85 -0.54 -1.50 2.65
CA LYS A 85 -0.19 -2.17 1.38
C LYS A 85 -1.10 -1.76 0.24
N ARG A 86 -0.53 -1.81 -0.97
CA ARG A 86 -1.29 -1.76 -2.21
C ARG A 86 -2.12 -0.49 -2.38
N LEU A 87 -1.57 0.65 -1.95
CA LEU A 87 -2.20 1.95 -2.20
C LEU A 87 -2.06 2.30 -3.67
N ILE A 88 -3.19 2.55 -4.31
CA ILE A 88 -3.23 3.08 -5.68
C ILE A 88 -4.28 4.18 -5.79
N VAL A 89 -3.90 5.26 -6.47
CA VAL A 89 -4.80 6.29 -6.99
C VAL A 89 -4.52 6.41 -8.48
N PRO A 90 -5.42 5.92 -9.35
CA PRO A 90 -5.26 6.03 -10.80
C PRO A 90 -5.02 7.48 -11.23
N ALA A 91 -4.27 7.67 -12.31
CA ALA A 91 -3.86 8.99 -12.78
C ALA A 91 -5.04 9.98 -12.89
N ALA A 92 -6.18 9.52 -13.40
CA ALA A 92 -7.39 10.33 -13.56
C ALA A 92 -8.01 10.80 -12.22
N ALA A 93 -7.71 10.13 -11.12
CA ALA A 93 -8.24 10.44 -9.79
C ALA A 93 -7.24 11.19 -8.89
N ARG A 94 -6.02 11.42 -9.36
CA ARG A 94 -4.98 12.10 -8.58
C ARG A 94 -5.32 13.56 -8.33
N ARG A 95 -4.68 14.15 -7.30
CA ARG A 95 -4.83 15.55 -6.88
C ARG A 95 -6.24 15.93 -6.41
N ARG A 96 -7.04 14.93 -6.02
CA ARG A 96 -8.39 15.10 -5.47
C ARG A 96 -8.47 14.73 -3.98
N GLY A 97 -7.33 14.54 -3.32
CA GLY A 97 -7.27 14.15 -1.91
C GLY A 97 -7.55 12.66 -1.65
N VAL A 98 -7.64 11.83 -2.69
CA VAL A 98 -7.97 10.40 -2.58
C VAL A 98 -6.93 9.65 -1.77
N GLY A 99 -5.64 9.81 -2.06
CA GLY A 99 -4.57 9.15 -1.33
C GLY A 99 -4.54 9.53 0.15
N ARG A 100 -4.79 10.80 0.46
CA ARG A 100 -4.90 11.29 1.84
C ARG A 100 -6.07 10.63 2.57
N ALA A 101 -7.24 10.57 1.95
CA ALA A 101 -8.42 9.95 2.54
C ALA A 101 -8.21 8.46 2.84
N LEU A 102 -7.61 7.73 1.89
CA LEU A 102 -7.27 6.31 2.06
C LEU A 102 -6.25 6.10 3.18
N THR A 103 -5.19 6.90 3.22
CA THR A 103 -4.17 6.82 4.27
C THR A 103 -4.77 7.11 5.64
N THR A 104 -5.64 8.11 5.76
CA THR A 104 -6.36 8.42 6.99
C THR A 104 -7.21 7.24 7.46
N ALA A 105 -7.94 6.59 6.56
CA ALA A 105 -8.77 5.42 6.89
C ALA A 105 -7.92 4.26 7.45
N VAL A 106 -6.76 4.01 6.86
CA VAL A 106 -5.80 3.00 7.36
C VAL A 106 -5.31 3.34 8.77
N ILE A 107 -4.92 4.60 9.00
CA ILE A 107 -4.41 5.05 10.31
C ILE A 107 -5.49 4.91 11.38
N GLU A 108 -6.73 5.34 11.09
CA GLU A 108 -7.86 5.22 12.02
C GLU A 108 -8.17 3.74 12.32
N ARG A 109 -8.15 2.88 11.32
CA ARG A 109 -8.37 1.45 11.52
C ARG A 109 -7.25 0.83 12.35
N ALA A 110 -6.00 1.17 12.11
CA ALA A 110 -4.88 0.68 12.90
C ALA A 110 -4.98 1.09 14.37
N ARG A 111 -5.43 2.32 14.64
CA ARG A 111 -5.71 2.77 16.02
C ARG A 111 -6.81 1.94 16.67
N ALA A 112 -7.90 1.70 15.94
CA ALA A 112 -9.01 0.88 16.43
C ALA A 112 -8.60 -0.56 16.74
N GLU A 113 -7.62 -1.10 16.01
CA GLU A 113 -7.03 -2.42 16.26
C GLU A 113 -6.04 -2.43 17.44
N GLY A 114 -5.73 -1.27 18.02
CA GLY A 114 -4.77 -1.16 19.13
C GLY A 114 -3.31 -1.30 18.72
N ALA A 115 -2.98 -1.07 17.45
CA ALA A 115 -1.62 -1.19 16.95
C ALA A 115 -0.70 -0.11 17.52
N CYS A 116 0.57 -0.47 17.78
CA CYS A 116 1.59 0.48 18.24
C CYS A 116 2.11 1.35 17.11
N ARG A 117 2.12 0.84 15.89
CA ARG A 117 2.55 1.57 14.70
C ARG A 117 1.97 0.97 13.42
N VAL A 118 1.97 1.77 12.38
CA VAL A 118 1.78 1.34 10.99
C VAL A 118 3.11 1.45 10.27
N VAL A 119 3.51 0.41 9.57
CA VAL A 119 4.70 0.40 8.72
C VAL A 119 4.30 0.33 7.26
N LEU A 120 5.17 0.72 6.37
CA LEU A 120 4.99 0.57 4.93
C LEU A 120 6.33 0.49 4.20
N GLN A 121 6.31 -0.13 3.04
CA GLN A 121 7.44 -0.25 2.13
C GLN A 121 7.05 0.35 0.78
N THR A 122 7.94 1.16 0.23
CA THR A 122 7.81 1.76 -1.10
C THR A 122 9.20 1.85 -1.76
N GLY A 123 9.35 2.60 -2.82
CA GLY A 123 10.60 2.74 -3.53
C GLY A 123 10.75 4.10 -4.21
N LYS A 124 12.00 4.45 -4.57
CA LYS A 124 12.34 5.70 -5.25
C LYS A 124 11.51 5.98 -6.52
N PRO A 125 11.14 4.98 -7.35
CA PRO A 125 10.30 5.22 -8.52
C PRO A 125 8.87 5.68 -8.21
N GLN A 126 8.50 5.83 -6.94
CA GLN A 126 7.18 6.26 -6.49
C GLN A 126 7.26 7.56 -5.66
N PRO A 127 7.73 8.69 -6.24
CA PRO A 127 7.93 9.93 -5.49
C PRO A 127 6.64 10.51 -4.92
N GLU A 128 5.49 10.32 -5.57
CA GLU A 128 4.20 10.78 -5.06
C GLU A 128 3.74 10.01 -3.83
N SER A 129 4.07 8.73 -3.73
CA SER A 129 3.81 7.92 -2.53
C SER A 129 4.66 8.41 -1.36
N ILE A 130 5.94 8.66 -1.59
CA ILE A 130 6.85 9.19 -0.57
C ILE A 130 6.33 10.54 -0.03
N ALA A 131 5.91 11.44 -0.92
CA ALA A 131 5.36 12.73 -0.54
C ALA A 131 4.07 12.58 0.28
N LEU A 132 3.18 11.68 -0.13
CA LEU A 132 1.93 11.39 0.56
C LEU A 132 2.18 10.90 2.00
N TYR A 133 3.04 9.91 2.16
CA TYR A 133 3.32 9.33 3.47
C TYR A 133 4.05 10.30 4.39
N THR A 134 5.01 11.07 3.86
CA THR A 134 5.69 12.12 4.62
C THR A 134 4.70 13.17 5.11
N ALA A 135 3.79 13.61 4.25
CA ALA A 135 2.74 14.57 4.63
C ALA A 135 1.76 14.01 5.67
N ALA A 136 1.56 12.69 5.70
CA ALA A 136 0.73 12.02 6.70
C ALA A 136 1.44 11.80 8.05
N GLY A 137 2.72 12.15 8.16
CA GLY A 137 3.51 12.05 9.39
C GLY A 137 4.35 10.78 9.51
N PHE A 138 4.43 9.96 8.47
CA PHE A 138 5.32 8.81 8.44
C PHE A 138 6.78 9.27 8.38
N THR A 139 7.64 8.56 9.09
CA THR A 139 9.09 8.83 9.15
C THR A 139 9.87 7.62 8.65
N PRO A 140 11.06 7.84 8.04
CA PRO A 140 11.89 6.75 7.53
C PRO A 140 12.37 5.80 8.62
N ILE A 141 12.38 4.51 8.31
CA ILE A 141 12.96 3.45 9.13
C ILE A 141 13.85 2.54 8.26
N PRO A 142 14.73 1.73 8.87
CA PRO A 142 15.46 0.70 8.12
C PRO A 142 14.52 -0.27 7.42
N VAL A 143 15.00 -0.90 6.34
CA VAL A 143 14.26 -1.97 5.67
C VAL A 143 14.00 -3.09 6.66
N TYR A 144 12.76 -3.57 6.69
CA TYR A 144 12.31 -4.62 7.61
C TYR A 144 11.95 -5.91 6.85
N GLU A 145 11.82 -7.01 7.59
CA GLU A 145 11.38 -8.27 6.97
C GLU A 145 9.92 -8.18 6.50
N PRO A 146 9.59 -8.76 5.36
CA PRO A 146 10.37 -9.72 4.55
C PRO A 146 11.23 -9.09 3.43
N TYR A 147 11.53 -7.80 3.49
CA TYR A 147 12.15 -7.06 2.38
C TYR A 147 13.67 -6.98 2.46
N ILE A 148 14.29 -7.30 3.59
CA ILE A 148 15.74 -7.07 3.82
C ILE A 148 16.59 -7.73 2.74
N ALA A 149 16.42 -9.03 2.52
CA ALA A 149 17.22 -9.77 1.56
C ALA A 149 16.76 -9.58 0.11
N SER A 150 15.45 -9.53 -0.12
CA SER A 150 14.86 -9.53 -1.46
C SER A 150 14.74 -8.15 -2.10
N MET A 151 14.64 -7.10 -1.28
CA MET A 151 14.40 -5.73 -1.71
C MET A 151 15.19 -4.72 -0.88
N PRO A 152 16.54 -4.83 -0.83
CA PRO A 152 17.38 -4.01 0.06
C PRO A 152 17.36 -2.51 -0.27
N ARG A 153 16.91 -2.14 -1.47
CA ARG A 153 16.79 -0.73 -1.90
C ARG A 153 15.41 -0.13 -1.58
N SER A 154 14.56 -0.87 -0.89
CA SER A 154 13.26 -0.35 -0.46
C SER A 154 13.40 0.86 0.45
N LEU A 155 12.44 1.74 0.36
CA LEU A 155 12.25 2.84 1.31
C LEU A 155 11.11 2.45 2.24
N CYS A 156 11.42 2.37 3.53
CA CYS A 156 10.47 1.97 4.55
C CYS A 156 10.18 3.13 5.50
N PHE A 157 8.94 3.17 5.98
CA PHE A 157 8.46 4.24 6.85
C PHE A 157 7.60 3.66 7.96
N GLU A 158 7.47 4.41 9.04
CA GLU A 158 6.55 4.12 10.12
C GLU A 158 5.75 5.35 10.54
N LEU A 159 4.57 5.10 11.07
CA LEU A 159 3.82 6.05 11.87
C LEU A 159 3.56 5.42 13.23
N ALA A 160 4.17 5.98 14.27
CA ALA A 160 3.89 5.57 15.64
C ALA A 160 2.48 6.02 16.03
N LEU A 161 1.72 5.12 16.64
CA LEU A 161 0.38 5.41 17.14
C LEU A 161 0.44 5.57 18.66
N ALA A 162 -0.17 6.65 19.15
CA ALA A 162 -0.29 6.83 20.59
C ALA A 162 -1.22 5.75 21.17
N PRO A 163 -0.88 5.21 22.36
CA PRO A 163 -1.74 4.27 23.06
C PRO A 163 -3.09 4.87 23.45
#